data_e3c57be8e810d86164097380000f3b8a
#
_entry.id   e3c57be8e810d86164097380000f3b8a
#
_cell.length_a   1.000
_cell.length_b   1.000
_cell.length_c   1.000
_cell.angle_alpha   90.00
_cell.angle_beta   90.00
_cell.angle_gamma   90.00
#
_symmetry.space_group_name_H-M   'P 1'
#
loop_
_entity.id
_entity.type
_entity.pdbx_description
1 polymer ?
#
loop_
_entity_poly.entity_id
_entity_poly.type
_entity_poly.pdbx_seq_one_letter_code
_entity_poly.pdbx_strand_id
1 'polypeptide(L)'
;RATSIRRLHWRQRTGSTLNEDSELPQTADSDAPGSDQPPNEPAHHLPLETLLAQLDSDPQSGLSEAEAARRRARHGPNQIDETGRQPLYSLFLHQFREPLILVLFVAAGLAWYLGDTRGATVLLAIILTNAAIGLYQEYHAEALLERLRLMIRSRARTLRDNQERELDASDLVPGDIVLLNEGEAVPADLRLVESAELATNDFMLTGESEPQEKDATATPGAEAGLAEQDNLVFMGTTVARGSASGVVVATGMGSAIGEIA
;
A
#
# COMPACT_ATOMS: atom_id res chain seq x y z
N ARG A 1 26.69 25.33 45.54
CA ARG A 1 27.73 24.27 45.72
C ARG A 1 28.00 23.65 44.36
N ALA A 2 29.22 23.95 43.88
CA ALA A 2 29.81 23.48 42.65
C ALA A 2 30.41 22.10 42.81
N THR A 3 30.52 21.35 41.71
CA THR A 3 31.56 20.30 41.48
C THR A 3 31.15 19.58 40.19
N SER A 4 31.89 19.30 39.21
CA SER A 4 33.29 19.38 38.81
C SER A 4 33.37 18.67 37.44
N ILE A 5 33.95 19.34 36.48
CA ILE A 5 34.24 18.89 35.12
C ILE A 5 35.45 17.92 35.20
N ARG A 6 35.36 16.73 34.63
CA ARG A 6 36.51 15.91 34.26
C ARG A 6 36.74 15.87 32.77
N ARG A 7 37.80 16.53 32.32
CA ARG A 7 38.41 16.39 31.00
C ARG A 7 39.21 15.08 30.93
N LEU A 8 39.01 14.30 29.92
CA LEU A 8 39.93 13.23 29.52
C LEU A 8 40.76 13.64 28.33
N HIS A 9 42.06 13.68 28.54
CA HIS A 9 43.11 13.91 27.55
C HIS A 9 43.21 12.73 26.57
N TRP A 10 43.29 13.03 25.29
CA TRP A 10 43.79 12.10 24.28
C TRP A 10 45.26 12.43 23.97
N ARG A 11 46.09 11.42 24.21
CA ARG A 11 47.52 11.43 23.86
C ARG A 11 47.71 11.15 22.38
N GLN A 12 48.42 12.04 21.73
CA GLN A 12 49.03 11.81 20.44
C GLN A 12 50.11 10.75 20.52
N ARG A 13 50.14 9.82 19.59
CA ARG A 13 51.36 9.08 19.22
C ARG A 13 51.56 9.19 17.72
N THR A 14 52.58 9.89 17.38
CA THR A 14 53.25 9.93 16.11
C THR A 14 53.99 8.61 15.82
N GLY A 15 53.96 8.17 14.56
CA GLY A 15 54.75 7.03 14.08
C GLY A 15 54.53 6.83 12.59
N SER A 16 55.41 7.41 11.82
CA SER A 16 55.55 7.32 10.35
C SER A 16 55.96 5.90 9.94
N THR A 17 55.42 5.39 8.85
CA THR A 17 56.23 4.75 7.77
C THR A 17 55.40 4.73 6.47
N LEU A 18 56.04 5.24 5.45
CA LEU A 18 55.69 5.21 4.04
C LEU A 18 55.61 3.79 3.55
N ASN A 19 54.60 3.48 2.72
CA ASN A 19 54.77 2.51 1.66
C ASN A 19 53.94 2.96 0.43
N GLU A 20 54.65 3.07 -0.66
CA GLU A 20 54.23 3.44 -2.00
C GLU A 20 53.46 2.26 -2.66
N ASP A 21 52.69 2.65 -3.67
CA ASP A 21 52.27 1.87 -4.85
C ASP A 21 51.13 0.86 -4.68
N SER A 22 49.92 1.31 -5.04
CA SER A 22 49.23 0.79 -6.23
C SER A 22 47.93 1.57 -6.49
N GLU A 23 48.04 2.53 -7.39
CA GLU A 23 46.88 3.09 -8.08
C GLU A 23 46.25 2.02 -8.94
N LEU A 24 45.07 1.55 -8.52
CA LEU A 24 44.14 0.89 -9.43
C LEU A 24 43.20 1.96 -10.00
N PRO A 25 42.99 2.01 -11.30
CA PRO A 25 42.07 2.99 -11.88
C PRO A 25 40.66 2.63 -11.45
N GLN A 26 40.00 3.56 -10.77
CA GLN A 26 38.58 3.57 -10.60
C GLN A 26 37.93 3.71 -11.98
N THR A 27 37.57 2.59 -12.59
CA THR A 27 36.66 2.61 -13.72
C THR A 27 35.35 3.17 -13.18
N ALA A 28 35.03 4.37 -13.61
CA ALA A 28 33.70 4.93 -13.45
C ALA A 28 32.69 4.00 -14.10
N ASP A 29 31.97 3.26 -13.30
CA ASP A 29 30.80 2.50 -13.70
C ASP A 29 29.66 3.50 -13.87
N SER A 30 29.62 4.14 -15.07
CA SER A 30 28.61 5.12 -15.47
C SER A 30 27.46 4.49 -16.25
N ASP A 31 27.14 3.24 -15.96
CA ASP A 31 25.98 2.55 -16.50
C ASP A 31 25.10 1.98 -15.36
N ALA A 32 24.61 2.87 -14.50
CA ALA A 32 23.46 2.56 -13.67
C ALA A 32 22.20 2.97 -14.47
N PRO A 33 21.37 2.01 -14.94
CA PRO A 33 20.06 2.35 -15.47
C PRO A 33 19.22 3.00 -14.37
N GLY A 34 18.41 4.00 -14.75
CA GLY A 34 17.64 4.89 -13.89
C GLY A 34 17.13 4.27 -12.59
N SER A 35 17.33 4.98 -11.52
CA SER A 35 16.91 4.55 -10.18
C SER A 35 15.38 4.54 -10.08
N ASP A 36 14.75 3.37 -10.18
CA ASP A 36 13.33 3.15 -9.87
C ASP A 36 13.01 3.33 -8.37
N GLN A 37 13.83 4.05 -7.64
CA GLN A 37 13.54 4.37 -6.24
C GLN A 37 12.52 5.49 -6.19
N PRO A 38 11.55 5.44 -5.24
CA PRO A 38 10.68 6.57 -5.02
C PRO A 38 11.52 7.83 -4.83
N PRO A 39 11.09 8.97 -5.41
CA PRO A 39 11.86 10.19 -5.38
C PRO A 39 12.25 10.55 -3.95
N ASN A 40 13.50 10.98 -3.74
CA ASN A 40 14.02 11.42 -2.44
C ASN A 40 13.28 12.66 -1.90
N GLU A 41 12.55 13.36 -2.75
CA GLU A 41 11.72 14.51 -2.43
C GLU A 41 10.25 14.17 -2.74
N PRO A 42 9.28 14.80 -2.04
CA PRO A 42 7.88 14.56 -2.27
C PRO A 42 7.46 14.83 -3.73
N ALA A 43 6.76 13.89 -4.34
CA ALA A 43 6.38 13.95 -5.76
C ALA A 43 5.56 15.20 -6.14
N HIS A 44 4.81 15.79 -5.18
CA HIS A 44 4.05 17.02 -5.38
C HIS A 44 4.96 18.27 -5.51
N HIS A 45 6.13 18.25 -4.91
CA HIS A 45 7.05 19.38 -4.91
C HIS A 45 8.00 19.39 -6.10
N LEU A 46 8.34 18.21 -6.63
CA LEU A 46 9.24 18.09 -7.76
C LEU A 46 8.64 18.69 -9.04
N PRO A 47 9.45 19.39 -9.87
CA PRO A 47 9.07 19.73 -11.23
C PRO A 47 8.71 18.46 -12.01
N LEU A 48 7.64 18.53 -12.81
CA LEU A 48 7.14 17.35 -13.53
C LEU A 48 8.20 16.69 -14.41
N GLU A 49 8.98 17.48 -15.14
CA GLU A 49 10.06 16.97 -16.01
C GLU A 49 11.12 16.19 -15.22
N THR A 50 11.47 16.68 -14.02
CA THR A 50 12.44 16.01 -13.15
C THR A 50 11.87 14.68 -12.64
N LEU A 51 10.59 14.67 -12.24
CA LEU A 51 9.91 13.47 -11.77
C LEU A 51 9.79 12.42 -12.88
N LEU A 52 9.39 12.82 -14.10
CA LEU A 52 9.31 11.93 -15.25
C LEU A 52 10.68 11.33 -15.61
N ALA A 53 11.74 12.14 -15.54
CA ALA A 53 13.11 11.67 -15.77
C ALA A 53 13.56 10.67 -14.68
N GLN A 54 13.20 10.89 -13.40
CA GLN A 54 13.51 9.96 -12.31
C GLN A 54 12.75 8.63 -12.46
N LEU A 55 11.49 8.71 -12.91
CA LEU A 55 10.66 7.53 -13.13
C LEU A 55 10.95 6.86 -14.49
N ASP A 56 11.85 7.40 -15.31
CA ASP A 56 12.13 6.94 -16.67
C ASP A 56 10.82 6.68 -17.45
N SER A 57 9.95 7.69 -17.43
CA SER A 57 8.59 7.63 -18.00
C SER A 57 8.40 8.74 -19.01
N ASP A 58 7.82 8.40 -20.17
CA ASP A 58 7.43 9.35 -21.21
C ASP A 58 5.92 9.52 -21.23
N PRO A 59 5.38 10.74 -21.04
CA PRO A 59 3.95 10.98 -21.03
C PRO A 59 3.25 10.71 -22.37
N GLN A 60 3.99 10.67 -23.47
CA GLN A 60 3.42 10.45 -24.82
C GLN A 60 3.40 8.98 -25.22
N SER A 61 4.38 8.19 -24.83
CA SER A 61 4.49 6.77 -25.20
C SER A 61 4.18 5.81 -24.03
N GLY A 62 4.27 6.28 -22.81
CA GLY A 62 4.17 5.46 -21.61
C GLY A 62 5.36 4.51 -21.44
N LEU A 63 5.27 3.60 -20.48
CA LEU A 63 6.25 2.54 -20.29
C LEU A 63 6.11 1.46 -21.37
N SER A 64 7.21 0.76 -21.67
CA SER A 64 7.12 -0.48 -22.42
C SER A 64 6.56 -1.60 -21.55
N GLU A 65 5.88 -2.59 -22.15
CA GLU A 65 5.35 -3.75 -21.42
C GLU A 65 6.45 -4.54 -20.70
N ALA A 66 7.63 -4.63 -21.33
CA ALA A 66 8.79 -5.30 -20.72
C ALA A 66 9.29 -4.58 -19.47
N GLU A 67 9.28 -3.23 -19.48
CA GLU A 67 9.66 -2.42 -18.33
C GLU A 67 8.62 -2.51 -17.23
N ALA A 68 7.35 -2.39 -17.57
CA ALA A 68 6.25 -2.54 -16.62
C ALA A 68 6.31 -3.91 -15.90
N ALA A 69 6.58 -4.98 -16.64
CA ALA A 69 6.74 -6.33 -16.06
C ALA A 69 7.94 -6.40 -15.08
N ARG A 70 9.08 -5.76 -15.42
CA ARG A 70 10.24 -5.69 -14.51
C ARG A 70 9.93 -4.92 -13.22
N ARG A 71 9.26 -3.77 -13.34
CA ARG A 71 8.85 -2.95 -12.20
C ARG A 71 7.85 -3.69 -11.33
N ARG A 72 6.89 -4.40 -11.93
CA ARG A 72 5.94 -5.23 -11.19
C ARG A 72 6.61 -6.34 -10.39
N ALA A 73 7.62 -6.99 -10.96
CA ALA A 73 8.39 -8.01 -10.24
C ALA A 73 9.18 -7.43 -9.05
N ARG A 74 9.53 -6.14 -9.10
CA ARG A 74 10.30 -5.44 -8.07
C ARG A 74 9.41 -4.81 -7.00
N HIS A 75 8.35 -4.10 -7.39
CA HIS A 75 7.46 -3.36 -6.49
C HIS A 75 6.27 -4.18 -5.98
N GLY A 76 5.99 -5.32 -6.61
CA GLY A 76 4.81 -6.12 -6.31
C GLY A 76 3.54 -5.58 -6.98
N PRO A 77 2.37 -6.18 -6.69
CA PRO A 77 1.10 -5.73 -7.22
C PRO A 77 0.63 -4.45 -6.51
N ASN A 78 -0.09 -3.58 -7.24
CA ASN A 78 -0.74 -2.42 -6.68
C ASN A 78 -2.00 -2.84 -5.88
N GLN A 79 -1.77 -3.29 -4.66
CA GLN A 79 -2.80 -3.75 -3.74
C GLN A 79 -2.46 -3.28 -2.34
N ILE A 80 -3.48 -2.92 -1.58
CA ILE A 80 -3.33 -2.68 -0.15
C ILE A 80 -3.38 -4.04 0.53
N ASP A 81 -2.33 -4.38 1.28
CA ASP A 81 -2.30 -5.60 2.07
C ASP A 81 -3.37 -5.49 3.16
N GLU A 82 -4.45 -6.21 2.97
CA GLU A 82 -5.41 -6.38 4.05
C GLU A 82 -4.71 -7.10 5.21
N THR A 83 -4.62 -6.43 6.34
CA THR A 83 -4.01 -6.95 7.57
C THR A 83 -4.56 -8.34 7.87
N GLY A 84 -3.73 -9.34 7.52
CA GLY A 84 -3.78 -10.70 7.99
C GLY A 84 -5.12 -11.42 7.89
N ARG A 85 -5.22 -12.35 6.94
CA ARG A 85 -6.18 -13.46 7.10
C ARG A 85 -6.03 -14.01 8.50
N GLN A 86 -7.08 -13.91 9.29
CA GLN A 86 -7.05 -14.44 10.65
C GLN A 86 -6.72 -15.95 10.58
N PRO A 87 -5.71 -16.43 11.28
CA PRO A 87 -5.35 -17.83 11.21
C PRO A 87 -6.51 -18.69 11.72
N LEU A 88 -6.76 -19.83 11.07
CA LEU A 88 -7.88 -20.72 11.37
C LEU A 88 -8.01 -21.09 12.85
N TYR A 89 -6.90 -21.15 13.59
CA TYR A 89 -6.92 -21.39 15.03
C TYR A 89 -7.53 -20.22 15.82
N SER A 90 -7.38 -18.99 15.36
CA SER A 90 -8.00 -17.80 15.96
C SER A 90 -9.51 -17.82 15.78
N LEU A 91 -9.98 -18.16 14.57
CA LEU A 91 -11.40 -18.36 14.29
C LEU A 91 -11.98 -19.49 15.18
N PHE A 92 -11.25 -20.60 15.31
CA PHE A 92 -11.65 -21.70 16.18
C PHE A 92 -11.74 -21.27 17.67
N LEU A 93 -10.74 -20.53 18.17
CA LEU A 93 -10.75 -20.03 19.54
C LEU A 93 -11.88 -19.00 19.77
N HIS A 94 -12.22 -18.21 18.76
CA HIS A 94 -13.27 -17.21 18.85
C HIS A 94 -14.65 -17.86 19.09
N GLN A 95 -14.88 -19.06 18.53
CA GLN A 95 -16.09 -19.86 18.72
C GLN A 95 -16.34 -20.17 20.21
N PHE A 96 -15.26 -20.36 21.01
CA PHE A 96 -15.39 -20.68 22.44
C PHE A 96 -15.64 -19.45 23.33
N ARG A 97 -15.62 -18.24 22.76
CA ARG A 97 -15.95 -17.01 23.50
C ARG A 97 -17.43 -16.67 23.44
N GLU A 98 -18.22 -17.40 22.66
CA GLU A 98 -19.66 -17.21 22.64
C GLU A 98 -20.28 -17.59 23.99
N PRO A 99 -21.15 -16.71 24.56
CA PRO A 99 -21.75 -16.93 25.86
C PRO A 99 -22.51 -18.26 25.97
N LEU A 100 -23.17 -18.69 24.89
CA LEU A 100 -23.91 -19.95 24.86
C LEU A 100 -23.00 -21.18 25.01
N ILE A 101 -21.87 -21.18 24.33
CA ILE A 101 -20.88 -22.27 24.41
C ILE A 101 -20.26 -22.33 25.80
N LEU A 102 -20.00 -21.17 26.41
CA LEU A 102 -19.48 -21.08 27.77
C LEU A 102 -20.44 -21.67 28.81
N VAL A 103 -21.74 -21.38 28.66
CA VAL A 103 -22.79 -21.99 29.52
C VAL A 103 -22.84 -23.49 29.32
N LEU A 104 -22.73 -24.00 28.09
CA LEU A 104 -22.69 -25.43 27.82
C LEU A 104 -21.46 -26.11 28.40
N PHE A 105 -20.30 -25.46 28.40
CA PHE A 105 -19.07 -25.96 29.06
C PHE A 105 -19.26 -26.07 30.59
N VAL A 106 -19.85 -25.03 31.20
CA VAL A 106 -20.17 -25.06 32.63
C VAL A 106 -21.12 -26.17 32.96
N ALA A 107 -22.17 -26.36 32.14
CA ALA A 107 -23.14 -27.44 32.32
C ALA A 107 -22.51 -28.83 32.16
N ALA A 108 -21.63 -29.02 31.16
CA ALA A 108 -20.90 -30.27 30.96
C ALA A 108 -19.95 -30.58 32.12
N GLY A 109 -19.25 -29.57 32.63
CA GLY A 109 -18.37 -29.69 33.80
C GLY A 109 -19.15 -30.05 35.07
N LEU A 110 -20.32 -29.45 35.30
CA LEU A 110 -21.18 -29.75 36.41
C LEU A 110 -21.76 -31.17 36.31
N ALA A 111 -22.22 -31.60 35.15
CA ALA A 111 -22.68 -32.97 34.91
C ALA A 111 -21.58 -33.99 35.22
N TRP A 112 -20.36 -33.72 34.76
CA TRP A 112 -19.20 -34.55 35.06
C TRP A 112 -18.91 -34.63 36.58
N TYR A 113 -18.96 -33.49 37.27
CA TYR A 113 -18.74 -33.44 38.71
C TYR A 113 -19.78 -34.21 39.52
N LEU A 114 -21.05 -34.19 39.05
CA LEU A 114 -22.14 -34.93 39.68
C LEU A 114 -22.15 -36.44 39.33
N GLY A 115 -21.17 -36.91 38.55
CA GLY A 115 -21.06 -38.33 38.15
C GLY A 115 -21.90 -38.73 36.94
N ASP A 116 -22.63 -37.79 36.32
CA ASP A 116 -23.38 -38.06 35.09
C ASP A 116 -22.44 -37.93 33.85
N THR A 117 -21.62 -38.96 33.67
CA THR A 117 -20.68 -39.02 32.53
C THR A 117 -21.41 -39.09 31.18
N ARG A 118 -22.62 -39.66 31.11
CA ARG A 118 -23.42 -39.74 29.87
C ARG A 118 -23.91 -38.34 29.45
N GLY A 119 -24.47 -37.60 30.38
CA GLY A 119 -24.91 -36.23 30.13
C GLY A 119 -23.78 -35.33 29.73
N ALA A 120 -22.63 -35.39 30.43
CA ALA A 120 -21.42 -34.63 30.10
C ALA A 120 -20.91 -34.96 28.69
N THR A 121 -20.89 -36.24 28.29
CA THR A 121 -20.45 -36.66 26.93
C THR A 121 -21.38 -36.12 25.84
N VAL A 122 -22.69 -36.15 26.07
CA VAL A 122 -23.68 -35.60 25.13
C VAL A 122 -23.49 -34.09 24.96
N LEU A 123 -23.33 -33.37 26.07
CA LEU A 123 -23.06 -31.92 26.02
C LEU A 123 -21.75 -31.59 25.25
N LEU A 124 -20.69 -32.34 25.49
CA LEU A 124 -19.43 -32.19 24.80
C LEU A 124 -19.61 -32.46 23.29
N ALA A 125 -20.35 -33.50 22.90
CA ALA A 125 -20.64 -33.78 21.50
C ALA A 125 -21.42 -32.63 20.83
N ILE A 126 -22.37 -32.03 21.54
CA ILE A 126 -23.12 -30.85 21.05
C ILE A 126 -22.18 -29.66 20.86
N ILE A 127 -21.30 -29.38 21.82
CA ILE A 127 -20.30 -28.28 21.72
C ILE A 127 -19.42 -28.48 20.50
N LEU A 128 -18.88 -29.69 20.29
CA LEU A 128 -17.99 -29.99 19.15
C LEU A 128 -18.74 -29.88 17.83
N THR A 129 -19.97 -30.35 17.76
CA THR A 129 -20.80 -30.25 16.56
C THR A 129 -21.10 -28.79 16.22
N ASN A 130 -21.45 -27.98 17.22
CA ASN A 130 -21.72 -26.56 17.03
C ASN A 130 -20.46 -25.81 16.58
N ALA A 131 -19.32 -26.12 17.18
CA ALA A 131 -18.03 -25.53 16.76
C ALA A 131 -17.66 -25.90 15.30
N ALA A 132 -17.92 -27.14 14.88
CA ALA A 132 -17.67 -27.57 13.51
C ALA A 132 -18.60 -26.86 12.51
N ILE A 133 -19.89 -26.70 12.86
CA ILE A 133 -20.85 -25.97 12.03
C ILE A 133 -20.45 -24.49 11.92
N GLY A 134 -20.10 -23.84 13.03
CA GLY A 134 -19.68 -22.44 13.04
C GLY A 134 -18.43 -22.21 12.19
N LEU A 135 -17.42 -23.08 12.31
CA LEU A 135 -16.20 -23.00 11.49
C LEU A 135 -16.52 -23.15 9.99
N TYR A 136 -17.42 -24.08 9.65
CA TYR A 136 -17.85 -24.30 8.27
C TYR A 136 -18.59 -23.06 7.71
N GLN A 137 -19.47 -22.44 8.49
CA GLN A 137 -20.21 -21.24 8.10
C GLN A 137 -19.28 -20.05 7.89
N GLU A 138 -18.33 -19.82 8.81
CA GLU A 138 -17.34 -18.74 8.71
C GLU A 138 -16.46 -18.89 7.47
N TYR A 139 -15.93 -20.10 7.26
CA TYR A 139 -15.13 -20.40 6.07
C TYR A 139 -15.90 -20.14 4.75
N HIS A 140 -17.19 -20.51 4.71
CA HIS A 140 -18.04 -20.28 3.54
C HIS A 140 -18.35 -18.80 3.33
N ALA A 141 -18.58 -18.05 4.41
CA ALA A 141 -18.84 -16.62 4.36
C ALA A 141 -17.60 -15.84 3.84
N GLU A 142 -16.41 -16.14 4.36
CA GLU A 142 -15.16 -15.56 3.84
C GLU A 142 -14.94 -15.86 2.35
N ALA A 143 -15.15 -17.13 1.94
CA ALA A 143 -14.98 -17.53 0.54
C ALA A 143 -15.95 -16.82 -0.41
N LEU A 144 -17.18 -16.50 0.04
CA LEU A 144 -18.15 -15.73 -0.74
C LEU A 144 -17.74 -14.26 -0.85
N LEU A 145 -17.27 -13.64 0.23
CA LEU A 145 -16.78 -12.26 0.23
C LEU A 145 -15.58 -12.12 -0.70
N GLU A 146 -14.63 -13.05 -0.65
CA GLU A 146 -13.47 -13.05 -1.56
C GLU A 146 -13.90 -13.12 -3.04
N ARG A 147 -14.89 -13.98 -3.38
CA ARG A 147 -15.43 -14.04 -4.75
C ARG A 147 -16.08 -12.75 -5.19
N LEU A 148 -16.84 -12.07 -4.30
CA LEU A 148 -17.45 -10.78 -4.59
C LEU A 148 -16.38 -9.69 -4.81
N ARG A 149 -15.31 -9.67 -4.00
CA ARG A 149 -14.17 -8.76 -4.18
C ARG A 149 -13.49 -8.96 -5.53
N LEU A 150 -13.28 -10.20 -5.94
CA LEU A 150 -12.70 -10.50 -7.26
C LEU A 150 -13.58 -10.05 -8.44
N MET A 151 -14.90 -9.90 -8.24
CA MET A 151 -15.80 -9.36 -9.26
C MET A 151 -15.74 -7.84 -9.39
N ILE A 152 -15.30 -7.12 -8.36
CA ILE A 152 -15.12 -5.66 -8.37
C ILE A 152 -13.65 -5.35 -8.64
N ARG A 153 -13.09 -5.90 -9.71
CA ARG A 153 -11.73 -5.53 -10.14
C ARG A 153 -11.77 -4.11 -10.68
N SER A 154 -11.07 -3.23 -10.00
CA SER A 154 -10.83 -1.89 -10.52
C SER A 154 -9.98 -1.99 -11.78
N ARG A 155 -10.44 -1.40 -12.87
CA ARG A 155 -9.69 -1.31 -14.12
C ARG A 155 -9.07 0.05 -14.26
N ALA A 156 -7.91 0.11 -14.89
CA ALA A 156 -7.20 1.34 -15.16
C ALA A 156 -6.90 1.44 -16.65
N ARG A 157 -7.13 2.63 -17.22
CA ARG A 157 -6.70 2.93 -18.58
C ARG A 157 -5.31 3.52 -18.54
N THR A 158 -4.38 2.89 -19.22
CA THR A 158 -2.98 3.28 -19.24
C THR A 158 -2.46 3.43 -20.65
N LEU A 159 -1.43 4.24 -20.78
CA LEU A 159 -0.66 4.35 -22.01
C LEU A 159 0.62 3.51 -21.83
N ARG A 160 0.74 2.44 -22.65
CA ARG A 160 1.96 1.60 -22.74
C ARG A 160 2.29 1.32 -24.20
N ASP A 161 3.56 1.34 -24.55
CA ASP A 161 4.03 1.14 -25.94
C ASP A 161 3.27 2.07 -26.95
N ASN A 162 3.01 3.31 -26.57
CA ASN A 162 2.26 4.30 -27.36
C ASN A 162 0.83 3.85 -27.71
N GLN A 163 0.22 2.99 -26.88
CA GLN A 163 -1.15 2.50 -27.06
C GLN A 163 -1.92 2.59 -25.75
N GLU A 164 -3.15 3.11 -25.84
CA GLU A 164 -4.07 3.03 -24.72
C GLU A 164 -4.49 1.57 -24.50
N ARG A 165 -4.39 1.13 -23.26
CA ARG A 165 -4.78 -0.22 -22.84
C ARG A 165 -5.55 -0.15 -21.54
N GLU A 166 -6.52 -1.01 -21.41
CA GLU A 166 -7.22 -1.25 -20.16
C GLU A 166 -6.63 -2.47 -19.47
N LEU A 167 -6.14 -2.29 -18.24
CA LEU A 167 -5.55 -3.36 -17.45
C LEU A 167 -6.17 -3.39 -16.04
N ASP A 168 -5.91 -4.45 -15.32
CA ASP A 168 -6.27 -4.55 -13.91
C ASP A 168 -5.46 -3.51 -13.11
N ALA A 169 -6.12 -2.72 -12.25
CA ALA A 169 -5.44 -1.71 -11.44
C ALA A 169 -4.29 -2.31 -10.59
N SER A 170 -4.38 -3.59 -10.24
CA SER A 170 -3.31 -4.31 -9.53
C SER A 170 -2.03 -4.49 -10.37
N ASP A 171 -2.09 -4.27 -11.69
CA ASP A 171 -0.95 -4.40 -12.61
C ASP A 171 -0.23 -3.07 -12.85
N LEU A 172 -0.71 -1.99 -12.22
CA LEU A 172 -0.05 -0.69 -12.26
C LEU A 172 1.28 -0.71 -11.51
N VAL A 173 2.24 0.02 -12.08
CA VAL A 173 3.57 0.20 -11.49
C VAL A 173 3.98 1.67 -11.49
N PRO A 174 4.87 2.09 -10.60
CA PRO A 174 5.42 3.44 -10.65
C PRO A 174 6.01 3.76 -12.04
N GLY A 175 5.63 4.94 -12.58
CA GLY A 175 5.99 5.36 -13.94
C GLY A 175 4.95 5.05 -15.02
N ASP A 176 3.90 4.28 -14.74
CA ASP A 176 2.77 4.12 -15.69
C ASP A 176 2.05 5.46 -15.90
N ILE A 177 1.63 5.72 -17.13
CA ILE A 177 0.76 6.86 -17.45
C ILE A 177 -0.69 6.37 -17.42
N VAL A 178 -1.48 6.95 -16.53
CA VAL A 178 -2.91 6.61 -16.33
C VAL A 178 -3.78 7.74 -16.86
N LEU A 179 -4.85 7.36 -17.55
CA LEU A 179 -5.87 8.27 -18.05
C LEU A 179 -7.11 8.19 -17.15
N LEU A 180 -7.60 9.33 -16.72
CA LEU A 180 -8.75 9.45 -15.81
C LEU A 180 -9.88 10.24 -16.46
N ASN A 181 -11.11 9.77 -16.26
CA ASN A 181 -12.33 10.48 -16.63
C ASN A 181 -13.29 10.58 -15.46
N GLU A 182 -14.27 11.47 -15.60
CA GLU A 182 -15.36 11.64 -14.66
C GLU A 182 -16.06 10.31 -14.31
N GLY A 183 -16.27 10.08 -13.01
CA GLY A 183 -16.89 8.87 -12.45
C GLY A 183 -15.92 7.71 -12.23
N GLU A 184 -14.67 7.79 -12.70
CA GLU A 184 -13.68 6.74 -12.50
C GLU A 184 -13.01 6.85 -11.13
N ALA A 185 -12.72 5.70 -10.52
CA ALA A 185 -11.89 5.65 -9.31
C ALA A 185 -10.42 5.82 -9.68
N VAL A 186 -9.69 6.58 -8.88
CA VAL A 186 -8.23 6.75 -9.01
C VAL A 186 -7.55 5.47 -8.55
N PRO A 187 -6.80 4.79 -9.44
CA PRO A 187 -6.32 3.43 -9.17
C PRO A 187 -4.98 3.37 -8.40
N ALA A 188 -4.25 4.46 -8.33
CA ALA A 188 -2.94 4.61 -7.67
C ALA A 188 -2.71 6.08 -7.35
N ASP A 189 -1.68 6.44 -6.61
CA ASP A 189 -1.32 7.84 -6.45
C ASP A 189 -0.63 8.35 -7.72
N LEU A 190 -1.20 9.41 -8.31
CA LEU A 190 -0.74 9.95 -9.58
C LEU A 190 -0.31 11.40 -9.43
N ARG A 191 0.86 11.73 -10.00
CA ARG A 191 1.24 13.11 -10.30
C ARG A 191 0.63 13.50 -11.63
N LEU A 192 -0.19 14.53 -11.63
CA LEU A 192 -0.88 15.00 -12.84
C LEU A 192 0.14 15.50 -13.88
N VAL A 193 -0.03 15.04 -15.12
CA VAL A 193 0.69 15.49 -16.31
C VAL A 193 -0.15 16.54 -17.04
N GLU A 194 -1.43 16.24 -17.24
CA GLU A 194 -2.42 17.14 -17.82
C GLU A 194 -3.73 17.03 -17.04
N SER A 195 -4.46 18.14 -16.93
CA SER A 195 -5.78 18.19 -16.31
C SER A 195 -6.70 19.14 -17.06
N ALA A 196 -7.97 18.76 -17.18
CA ALA A 196 -9.02 19.58 -17.77
C ALA A 196 -10.21 19.63 -16.82
N GLU A 197 -10.40 20.76 -16.13
CA GLU A 197 -11.47 21.00 -15.15
C GLU A 197 -11.61 19.86 -14.13
N LEU A 198 -10.46 19.29 -13.72
CA LEU A 198 -10.42 18.14 -12.84
C LEU A 198 -10.80 18.51 -11.41
N ALA A 199 -11.72 17.75 -10.84
CA ALA A 199 -11.98 17.75 -9.40
C ALA A 199 -12.14 16.31 -8.91
N THR A 200 -11.60 16.01 -7.74
CA THR A 200 -11.66 14.69 -7.10
C THR A 200 -12.38 14.75 -5.77
N ASN A 201 -13.08 13.68 -5.42
CA ASN A 201 -13.67 13.51 -4.11
C ASN A 201 -12.65 12.79 -3.22
N ASP A 202 -11.97 13.57 -2.39
CA ASP A 202 -10.89 13.12 -1.52
C ASP A 202 -11.36 12.86 -0.08
N PHE A 203 -12.69 12.74 0.15
CA PHE A 203 -13.29 12.56 1.48
C PHE A 203 -12.63 11.49 2.34
N MET A 204 -12.25 10.36 1.73
CA MET A 204 -11.63 9.24 2.44
C MET A 204 -10.28 9.58 3.07
N LEU A 205 -9.57 10.58 2.53
CA LEU A 205 -8.23 10.99 2.96
C LEU A 205 -8.25 12.27 3.77
N THR A 206 -9.06 13.25 3.35
CA THR A 206 -9.06 14.60 3.95
C THR A 206 -10.23 14.82 4.91
N GLY A 207 -11.30 14.03 4.78
CA GLY A 207 -12.56 14.22 5.50
C GLY A 207 -13.43 15.36 4.93
N GLU A 208 -13.02 16.01 3.86
CA GLU A 208 -13.76 17.10 3.22
C GLU A 208 -14.78 16.54 2.22
N SER A 209 -16.05 16.97 2.36
CA SER A 209 -17.15 16.44 1.54
C SER A 209 -17.28 17.13 0.18
N GLU A 210 -16.66 18.29 -0.01
CA GLU A 210 -16.67 19.00 -1.27
C GLU A 210 -15.55 18.48 -2.19
N PRO A 211 -15.83 18.31 -3.50
CA PRO A 211 -14.79 17.93 -4.44
C PRO A 211 -13.66 18.95 -4.47
N GLN A 212 -12.43 18.48 -4.42
CA GLN A 212 -11.21 19.29 -4.46
C GLN A 212 -10.78 19.52 -5.91
N GLU A 213 -10.57 20.78 -6.28
CA GLU A 213 -10.04 21.12 -7.60
C GLU A 213 -8.57 20.69 -7.71
N LYS A 214 -8.22 20.11 -8.86
CA LYS A 214 -6.86 19.61 -9.13
C LYS A 214 -6.31 20.25 -10.39
N ASP A 215 -5.06 20.66 -10.32
CA ASP A 215 -4.38 21.34 -11.43
C ASP A 215 -2.96 20.77 -11.62
N ALA A 216 -2.70 20.23 -12.80
CA ALA A 216 -1.39 19.70 -13.18
C ALA A 216 -0.26 20.74 -13.08
N THR A 217 -0.58 22.03 -13.23
CA THR A 217 0.37 23.15 -13.19
C THR A 217 0.64 23.68 -11.78
N ALA A 218 -0.14 23.24 -10.79
CA ALA A 218 0.06 23.65 -9.40
C ALA A 218 1.45 23.23 -8.87
N THR A 219 2.01 24.07 -8.04
CA THR A 219 3.31 23.85 -7.40
C THR A 219 3.20 23.95 -5.89
N PRO A 220 2.65 22.94 -5.20
CA PRO A 220 2.53 22.91 -3.76
C PRO A 220 3.90 23.02 -3.08
N GLY A 221 3.93 23.60 -1.87
CA GLY A 221 5.13 23.64 -1.06
C GLY A 221 5.58 22.25 -0.61
N ALA A 222 6.85 22.08 -0.27
CA ALA A 222 7.37 20.78 0.17
C ALA A 222 6.68 20.22 1.43
N GLU A 223 6.17 21.07 2.29
CA GLU A 223 5.45 20.76 3.54
C GLU A 223 3.92 20.72 3.35
N ALA A 224 3.42 20.77 2.10
CA ALA A 224 1.99 20.79 1.81
C ALA A 224 1.29 19.52 2.32
N GLY A 225 0.19 19.69 3.06
CA GLY A 225 -0.67 18.58 3.48
C GLY A 225 -1.38 17.93 2.29
N LEU A 226 -1.94 16.73 2.48
CA LEU A 226 -2.60 15.98 1.38
C LEU A 226 -3.69 16.82 0.67
N ALA A 227 -4.47 17.61 1.42
CA ALA A 227 -5.51 18.48 0.87
C ALA A 227 -4.98 19.68 0.07
N GLU A 228 -3.71 20.03 0.25
CA GLU A 228 -3.06 21.16 -0.45
C GLU A 228 -2.25 20.72 -1.67
N GLN A 229 -2.19 19.40 -1.92
CA GLN A 229 -1.45 18.83 -3.05
C GLN A 229 -2.33 18.77 -4.31
N ASP A 230 -2.62 19.95 -4.87
CA ASP A 230 -3.55 20.08 -5.99
C ASP A 230 -3.05 19.43 -7.29
N ASN A 231 -1.76 19.12 -7.38
CA ASN A 231 -1.15 18.45 -8.52
C ASN A 231 -1.04 16.92 -8.38
N LEU A 232 -1.59 16.37 -7.29
CA LEU A 232 -1.69 14.93 -7.06
C LEU A 232 -3.16 14.50 -6.94
N VAL A 233 -3.43 13.29 -7.41
CA VAL A 233 -4.66 12.55 -7.11
C VAL A 233 -4.29 11.23 -6.45
N PHE A 234 -5.09 10.77 -5.52
CA PHE A 234 -4.75 9.71 -4.60
C PHE A 234 -5.56 8.44 -4.84
N MET A 235 -4.93 7.30 -4.62
CA MET A 235 -5.58 5.99 -4.70
C MET A 235 -6.86 5.95 -3.84
N GLY A 236 -7.93 5.37 -4.39
CA GLY A 236 -9.20 5.20 -3.69
C GLY A 236 -10.12 6.42 -3.71
N THR A 237 -9.67 7.56 -4.23
CA THR A 237 -10.54 8.73 -4.50
C THR A 237 -11.31 8.54 -5.81
N THR A 238 -12.25 9.43 -6.11
CA THR A 238 -13.06 9.35 -7.33
C THR A 238 -13.04 10.68 -8.07
N VAL A 239 -12.89 10.63 -9.39
CA VAL A 239 -13.00 11.80 -10.24
C VAL A 239 -14.45 12.29 -10.23
N ALA A 240 -14.70 13.44 -9.61
CA ALA A 240 -16.01 14.04 -9.51
C ALA A 240 -16.39 14.84 -10.76
N ARG A 241 -15.41 15.39 -11.48
CA ARG A 241 -15.57 16.19 -12.68
C ARG A 241 -14.27 16.23 -13.47
N GLY A 242 -14.39 16.37 -14.79
CA GLY A 242 -13.28 16.61 -15.70
C GLY A 242 -12.52 15.36 -16.12
N SER A 243 -11.32 15.56 -16.62
CA SER A 243 -10.43 14.48 -17.06
C SER A 243 -8.97 14.83 -16.82
N ALA A 244 -8.13 13.84 -16.75
CA ALA A 244 -6.69 14.04 -16.56
C ALA A 244 -5.87 12.88 -17.11
N SER A 245 -4.57 13.16 -17.31
CA SER A 245 -3.53 12.15 -17.37
C SER A 245 -2.53 12.35 -16.24
N GLY A 246 -2.01 11.26 -15.68
CA GLY A 246 -1.05 11.33 -14.59
C GLY A 246 -0.07 10.18 -14.62
N VAL A 247 1.13 10.41 -14.09
CA VAL A 247 2.15 9.37 -13.89
C VAL A 247 2.00 8.77 -12.50
N VAL A 248 2.01 7.45 -12.41
CA VAL A 248 1.97 6.71 -11.14
C VAL A 248 3.24 7.00 -10.35
N VAL A 249 3.08 7.52 -9.14
CA VAL A 249 4.18 7.82 -8.22
C VAL A 249 4.26 6.85 -7.05
N ALA A 250 3.12 6.31 -6.61
CA ALA A 250 3.07 5.32 -5.54
C ALA A 250 1.95 4.30 -5.78
N THR A 251 2.15 3.08 -5.30
CA THR A 251 1.25 1.94 -5.46
C THR A 251 1.12 1.15 -4.17
N GLY A 252 -0.02 0.48 -3.97
CA GLY A 252 -0.26 -0.41 -2.84
C GLY A 252 -0.01 0.22 -1.49
N MET A 253 0.77 -0.44 -0.64
CA MET A 253 1.10 0.05 0.71
C MET A 253 1.96 1.32 0.72
N GLY A 254 2.60 1.68 -0.39
CA GLY A 254 3.34 2.95 -0.52
C GLY A 254 2.47 4.13 -0.94
N SER A 255 1.18 3.95 -1.19
CA SER A 255 0.25 5.05 -1.48
C SER A 255 -0.20 5.76 -0.21
N ALA A 256 -0.74 6.98 -0.36
CA ALA A 256 -1.26 7.77 0.76
C ALA A 256 -2.29 6.99 1.61
N ILE A 257 -3.17 6.24 0.96
CA ILE A 257 -4.14 5.39 1.67
C ILE A 257 -3.46 4.15 2.30
N GLY A 258 -2.42 3.61 1.66
CA GLY A 258 -1.64 2.49 2.19
C GLY A 258 -0.86 2.84 3.46
N GLU A 259 -0.38 4.08 3.58
CA GLU A 259 0.29 4.57 4.79
C GLU A 259 -0.65 4.75 5.99
N ILE A 260 -1.95 4.92 5.73
CA ILE A 260 -2.99 5.09 6.76
C ILE A 260 -3.56 3.73 7.20
N ALA A 261 -3.53 2.71 6.33
CA ALA A 261 -4.12 1.39 6.55
C ALA A 261 -3.33 0.52 7.53
#